data_02a99b6fc7ee5ec041b0e6179457876d
#
_entry.id   02a99b6fc7ee5ec041b0e6179457876d
#
_cell.length_a   1.000
_cell.length_b   1.000
_cell.length_c   1.000
_cell.angle_alpha   90.00
_cell.angle_beta   90.00
_cell.angle_gamma   90.00
#
_symmetry.space_group_name_H-M   'P 1'
#
loop_
_entity.id
_entity.type
_entity.pdbx_description
1 polymer ?
#
loop_
_entity_poly.entity_id
_entity_poly.type
_entity_poly.pdbx_seq_one_letter_code
_entity_poly.pdbx_strand_id
1 'polypeptide(L)'
;MSSYIDIKYLNIISPQLQLFKKKGDALWNFRCPYCGDSRKNKTKARGFVYRKKNDLFFKCHNCGVGTTVGKLIKYLDSKTYKDYIMERYKKGVKSNNPEPEFKFNAPVFKKKSVLKELQSISELETEHPAKKIVDKRKLPPSSLRDIYFCESFYKFTNTLIPNKFPSLDGDHPRLLIPFRDEQGEIFAYQGRAFGNETPKYITIKLKERDKIFGLDRVDISKHFYVVEGPLDSLFIDNCLAVGGSDFDRLEGDFTVIFDNEPRNKEINKQIEKTINKGCSIVLWPEQVKEKDINDMILSGMSKEEIQKIITQNTF
;
A
#
# COMPACT_ATOMS: atom_id res chain seq x y z
N MET A 1 -12.13 -31.88 30.91
CA MET A 1 -13.55 -31.86 30.47
C MET A 1 -13.84 -30.80 29.37
N SER A 2 -12.98 -29.79 29.15
CA SER A 2 -13.20 -28.75 28.09
C SER A 2 -13.13 -29.31 26.68
N SER A 3 -12.19 -30.21 26.41
CA SER A 3 -11.99 -30.79 25.07
C SER A 3 -13.20 -31.57 24.53
N TYR A 4 -14.06 -32.15 25.40
CA TYR A 4 -15.27 -32.82 24.94
C TYR A 4 -16.29 -31.86 24.33
N ILE A 5 -16.46 -30.67 24.95
CA ILE A 5 -17.35 -29.64 24.41
C ILE A 5 -16.78 -29.10 23.09
N ASP A 6 -15.48 -28.88 23.02
CA ASP A 6 -14.82 -28.42 21.79
C ASP A 6 -15.01 -29.44 20.65
N ILE A 7 -14.85 -30.73 20.91
CA ILE A 7 -15.09 -31.82 19.94
C ILE A 7 -16.54 -31.84 19.48
N LYS A 8 -17.48 -31.73 20.43
CA LYS A 8 -18.92 -31.73 20.12
C LYS A 8 -19.25 -30.61 19.13
N TYR A 9 -18.81 -29.37 19.43
CA TYR A 9 -19.13 -28.23 18.60
C TYR A 9 -18.32 -28.18 17.31
N LEU A 10 -17.11 -28.73 17.28
CA LEU A 10 -16.35 -28.94 16.05
C LEU A 10 -17.10 -29.86 15.08
N ASN A 11 -17.71 -30.94 15.61
CA ASN A 11 -18.53 -31.83 14.81
C ASN A 11 -19.83 -31.17 14.32
N ILE A 12 -20.45 -30.29 15.11
CA ILE A 12 -21.64 -29.52 14.69
C ILE A 12 -21.32 -28.62 13.51
N ILE A 13 -20.17 -27.94 13.50
CA ILE A 13 -19.78 -27.06 12.40
C ILE A 13 -19.09 -27.80 11.23
N SER A 14 -18.80 -29.09 11.37
CA SER A 14 -18.05 -29.85 10.36
C SER A 14 -18.68 -29.87 8.97
N PRO A 15 -20.03 -29.82 8.77
CA PRO A 15 -20.63 -29.71 7.44
C PRO A 15 -20.25 -28.43 6.69
N GLN A 16 -19.83 -27.36 7.41
CA GLN A 16 -19.38 -26.10 6.82
C GLN A 16 -17.89 -26.14 6.46
N LEU A 17 -17.14 -27.19 6.86
CA LEU A 17 -15.70 -27.33 6.67
C LEU A 17 -15.41 -28.27 5.49
N GLN A 18 -14.93 -27.69 4.39
CA GLN A 18 -14.59 -28.45 3.18
C GLN A 18 -13.45 -29.44 3.44
N LEU A 19 -13.57 -30.65 2.92
CA LEU A 19 -12.61 -31.77 3.07
C LEU A 19 -12.32 -32.13 4.54
N PHE A 20 -13.31 -32.00 5.41
CA PHE A 20 -13.18 -32.35 6.82
C PHE A 20 -12.89 -33.83 7.00
N LYS A 21 -11.77 -34.14 7.68
CA LYS A 21 -11.36 -35.54 7.97
C LYS A 21 -10.77 -35.61 9.38
N LYS A 22 -11.19 -36.60 10.14
CA LYS A 22 -10.54 -36.97 11.41
C LYS A 22 -9.29 -37.80 11.08
N LYS A 23 -8.13 -37.34 11.59
CA LYS A 23 -6.81 -37.96 11.37
C LYS A 23 -6.26 -38.71 12.59
N GLY A 24 -6.88 -38.53 13.76
CA GLY A 24 -6.51 -39.16 15.02
C GLY A 24 -7.48 -38.77 16.12
N ASP A 25 -7.26 -39.23 17.38
CA ASP A 25 -8.19 -39.03 18.49
C ASP A 25 -8.50 -37.57 18.79
N ALA A 26 -7.55 -36.70 18.58
CA ALA A 26 -7.70 -35.26 18.76
C ALA A 26 -7.02 -34.44 17.65
N LEU A 27 -7.10 -34.96 16.41
CA LEU A 27 -6.53 -34.33 15.23
C LEU A 27 -7.53 -34.40 14.06
N TRP A 28 -7.87 -33.24 13.53
CA TRP A 28 -8.71 -33.08 12.33
C TRP A 28 -7.99 -32.23 11.30
N ASN A 29 -8.29 -32.50 10.02
CA ASN A 29 -7.75 -31.76 8.90
C ASN A 29 -8.88 -31.36 7.95
N PHE A 30 -8.85 -30.12 7.45
CA PHE A 30 -9.83 -29.58 6.51
C PHE A 30 -9.27 -28.36 5.76
N ARG A 31 -9.96 -27.92 4.72
CA ARG A 31 -9.60 -26.66 4.05
C ARG A 31 -9.82 -25.49 4.99
N CYS A 32 -8.83 -24.61 5.05
CA CYS A 32 -8.90 -23.43 5.91
C CYS A 32 -10.06 -22.51 5.51
N PRO A 33 -11.03 -22.24 6.39
CA PRO A 33 -12.16 -21.36 6.05
C PRO A 33 -11.74 -19.89 5.94
N TYR A 34 -10.60 -19.50 6.51
CA TYR A 34 -10.11 -18.12 6.44
C TYR A 34 -9.45 -17.79 5.10
N CYS A 35 -8.65 -18.68 4.54
CA CYS A 35 -7.90 -18.42 3.30
C CYS A 35 -8.31 -19.29 2.11
N GLY A 36 -9.19 -20.29 2.30
CA GLY A 36 -9.59 -21.23 1.27
C GLY A 36 -8.47 -22.10 0.70
N ASP A 37 -7.30 -22.16 1.38
CA ASP A 37 -6.09 -22.89 0.94
C ASP A 37 -5.61 -22.48 -0.47
N SER A 38 -5.68 -23.36 -1.45
CA SER A 38 -5.21 -23.10 -2.80
C SER A 38 -6.37 -22.88 -3.77
N ARG A 39 -6.33 -21.77 -4.53
CA ARG A 39 -7.30 -21.52 -5.61
C ARG A 39 -7.13 -22.48 -6.78
N LYS A 40 -5.89 -22.92 -7.06
CA LYS A 40 -5.56 -23.82 -8.18
C LYS A 40 -5.82 -25.29 -7.86
N ASN A 41 -5.67 -25.71 -6.61
CA ASN A 41 -5.81 -27.11 -6.21
C ASN A 41 -6.87 -27.24 -5.11
N LYS A 42 -8.05 -27.73 -5.50
CA LYS A 42 -9.20 -27.90 -4.62
C LYS A 42 -9.07 -29.07 -3.63
N THR A 43 -8.10 -29.97 -3.81
CA THR A 43 -7.89 -31.14 -2.93
C THR A 43 -6.97 -30.84 -1.76
N LYS A 44 -6.29 -29.68 -1.73
CA LYS A 44 -5.41 -29.30 -0.62
C LYS A 44 -6.22 -28.85 0.60
N ALA A 45 -5.89 -29.43 1.74
CA ALA A 45 -6.44 -29.10 3.05
C ALA A 45 -5.28 -28.91 4.05
N ARG A 46 -5.04 -27.67 4.48
CA ARG A 46 -3.91 -27.28 5.33
C ARG A 46 -4.34 -26.67 6.66
N GLY A 47 -5.64 -26.68 6.94
CA GLY A 47 -6.19 -26.36 8.24
C GLY A 47 -6.19 -27.60 9.12
N PHE A 48 -5.70 -27.47 10.35
CA PHE A 48 -5.65 -28.55 11.35
C PHE A 48 -6.24 -28.08 12.67
N VAL A 49 -7.07 -28.94 13.28
CA VAL A 49 -7.45 -28.82 14.68
C VAL A 49 -6.75 -29.92 15.46
N TYR A 50 -6.11 -29.53 16.55
CA TYR A 50 -5.35 -30.45 17.41
C TYR A 50 -5.49 -30.06 18.88
N ARG A 51 -5.25 -31.03 19.78
CA ARG A 51 -5.28 -30.80 21.22
C ARG A 51 -3.97 -30.15 21.70
N LYS A 52 -4.10 -29.12 22.54
CA LYS A 52 -2.99 -28.55 23.29
C LYS A 52 -3.46 -28.37 24.73
N LYS A 53 -2.88 -29.13 25.66
CA LYS A 53 -3.37 -29.25 27.04
C LYS A 53 -4.84 -29.68 27.09
N ASN A 54 -5.73 -28.89 27.67
CA ASN A 54 -7.15 -29.20 27.88
C ASN A 54 -8.09 -28.65 26.80
N ASP A 55 -7.58 -27.88 25.83
CA ASP A 55 -8.36 -27.21 24.79
C ASP A 55 -7.95 -27.64 23.40
N LEU A 56 -8.83 -27.42 22.40
CA LEU A 56 -8.53 -27.62 21.00
C LEU A 56 -8.17 -26.28 20.32
N PHE A 57 -7.16 -26.36 19.47
CA PHE A 57 -6.63 -25.23 18.70
C PHE A 57 -6.70 -25.51 17.20
N PHE A 58 -7.06 -24.51 16.43
CA PHE A 58 -6.97 -24.52 14.98
C PHE A 58 -5.69 -23.81 14.51
N LYS A 59 -5.01 -24.39 13.53
CA LYS A 59 -3.90 -23.77 12.80
C LYS A 59 -3.95 -24.09 11.33
N CYS A 60 -3.73 -23.09 10.48
CA CYS A 60 -3.55 -23.27 9.05
C CYS A 60 -2.09 -23.13 8.64
N HIS A 61 -1.55 -24.13 7.95
CA HIS A 61 -0.18 -24.09 7.43
C HIS A 61 -0.05 -23.32 6.11
N ASN A 62 -1.14 -22.81 5.54
CA ASN A 62 -1.12 -21.98 4.34
C ASN A 62 -1.06 -20.49 4.66
N CYS A 63 -2.00 -19.98 5.47
CA CYS A 63 -2.06 -18.56 5.84
C CYS A 63 -1.50 -18.24 7.23
N GLY A 64 -1.05 -19.28 7.97
CA GLY A 64 -0.47 -19.12 9.29
C GLY A 64 -1.48 -18.86 10.42
N VAL A 65 -2.76 -18.60 10.12
CA VAL A 65 -3.77 -18.30 11.14
C VAL A 65 -3.82 -19.41 12.20
N GLY A 66 -3.77 -19.04 13.46
CA GLY A 66 -3.92 -19.94 14.62
C GLY A 66 -4.90 -19.33 15.61
N THR A 67 -5.83 -20.14 16.11
CA THR A 67 -6.87 -19.67 17.01
C THR A 67 -7.45 -20.82 17.84
N THR A 68 -8.25 -20.51 18.87
CA THR A 68 -9.02 -21.51 19.58
C THR A 68 -10.18 -22.02 18.73
N VAL A 69 -10.65 -23.25 18.99
CA VAL A 69 -11.84 -23.79 18.31
C VAL A 69 -13.05 -22.88 18.55
N GLY A 70 -13.18 -22.25 19.73
CA GLY A 70 -14.26 -21.30 19.98
C GLY A 70 -14.26 -20.11 19.00
N LYS A 71 -13.10 -19.53 18.69
CA LYS A 71 -12.99 -18.44 17.71
C LYS A 71 -13.27 -18.93 16.27
N LEU A 72 -12.88 -20.17 15.94
CA LEU A 72 -13.23 -20.78 14.67
C LEU A 72 -14.75 -20.97 14.53
N ILE A 73 -15.42 -21.47 15.58
CA ILE A 73 -16.89 -21.60 15.60
C ILE A 73 -17.55 -20.22 15.41
N LYS A 74 -17.09 -19.21 16.14
CA LYS A 74 -17.61 -17.84 16.02
C LYS A 74 -17.49 -17.29 14.59
N TYR A 75 -16.39 -17.61 13.92
CA TYR A 75 -16.14 -17.17 12.55
C TYR A 75 -17.10 -17.83 11.55
N LEU A 76 -17.42 -19.13 11.75
CA LEU A 76 -18.26 -19.90 10.84
C LEU A 76 -19.76 -19.71 11.13
N ASP A 77 -20.13 -19.72 12.42
CA ASP A 77 -21.53 -19.66 12.84
C ASP A 77 -21.67 -19.00 14.23
N SER A 78 -22.12 -17.76 14.21
CA SER A 78 -22.33 -16.96 15.43
C SER A 78 -23.46 -17.51 16.34
N LYS A 79 -24.44 -18.24 15.78
CA LYS A 79 -25.52 -18.86 16.56
C LYS A 79 -24.97 -20.05 17.34
N THR A 80 -24.32 -20.97 16.67
CA THR A 80 -23.65 -22.13 17.28
C THR A 80 -22.60 -21.70 18.30
N TYR A 81 -21.91 -20.54 18.08
CA TYR A 81 -20.98 -20.01 19.06
C TYR A 81 -21.65 -19.60 20.37
N LYS A 82 -22.84 -19.01 20.35
CA LYS A 82 -23.59 -18.65 21.57
C LYS A 82 -23.90 -19.91 22.39
N ASP A 83 -24.37 -20.97 21.74
CA ASP A 83 -24.67 -22.25 22.38
C ASP A 83 -23.41 -22.89 22.98
N TYR A 84 -22.29 -22.85 22.25
CA TYR A 84 -20.99 -23.32 22.71
C TYR A 84 -20.53 -22.59 23.99
N ILE A 85 -20.62 -21.27 24.02
CA ILE A 85 -20.23 -20.48 25.21
C ILE A 85 -21.15 -20.78 26.40
N MET A 86 -22.47 -20.88 26.16
CA MET A 86 -23.43 -21.20 27.22
C MET A 86 -23.20 -22.59 27.80
N GLU A 87 -22.87 -23.59 26.99
CA GLU A 87 -22.58 -24.93 27.47
C GLU A 87 -21.26 -24.98 28.29
N ARG A 88 -20.23 -24.28 27.84
CA ARG A 88 -18.97 -24.13 28.60
C ARG A 88 -19.20 -23.46 29.96
N TYR A 89 -20.00 -22.40 29.98
CA TYR A 89 -20.34 -21.68 31.22
C TYR A 89 -21.10 -22.58 32.22
N LYS A 90 -22.17 -23.26 31.77
CA LYS A 90 -22.98 -24.18 32.59
C LYS A 90 -22.15 -25.31 33.19
N LYS A 91 -21.13 -25.78 32.53
CA LYS A 91 -20.23 -26.85 33.00
C LYS A 91 -19.03 -26.33 33.79
N GLY A 92 -18.97 -25.03 34.12
CA GLY A 92 -17.90 -24.43 34.92
C GLY A 92 -16.52 -24.50 34.26
N VAL A 93 -16.46 -24.68 32.95
CA VAL A 93 -15.20 -24.77 32.18
C VAL A 93 -14.66 -23.37 31.97
N LYS A 94 -13.84 -22.89 32.90
CA LYS A 94 -13.05 -21.67 32.70
C LYS A 94 -11.84 -22.02 31.83
N SER A 95 -11.57 -21.21 30.81
CA SER A 95 -10.32 -21.30 30.06
C SER A 95 -9.21 -20.70 30.94
N ASN A 96 -8.39 -21.56 31.54
CA ASN A 96 -7.24 -21.15 32.36
C ASN A 96 -5.94 -21.02 31.51
N ASN A 97 -6.03 -21.20 30.21
CA ASN A 97 -4.88 -20.98 29.35
C ASN A 97 -4.86 -19.51 28.92
N PRO A 98 -3.77 -18.77 29.17
CA PRO A 98 -3.58 -17.49 28.51
C PRO A 98 -3.74 -17.70 26.98
N GLU A 99 -4.38 -16.77 26.31
CA GLU A 99 -4.45 -16.83 24.84
C GLU A 99 -3.01 -17.02 24.33
N PRO A 100 -2.75 -18.06 23.53
CA PRO A 100 -1.43 -18.18 22.95
C PRO A 100 -1.22 -16.92 22.09
N GLU A 101 -0.32 -16.04 22.52
CA GLU A 101 0.21 -15.00 21.66
C GLU A 101 0.96 -15.67 20.52
N PHE A 102 0.25 -15.99 19.48
CA PHE A 102 0.89 -16.33 18.24
C PHE A 102 1.33 -15.01 17.58
N LYS A 103 2.56 -14.59 17.85
CA LYS A 103 3.22 -13.60 16.99
C LYS A 103 3.39 -14.23 15.62
N PHE A 104 2.39 -14.09 14.79
CA PHE A 104 2.51 -14.40 13.38
C PHE A 104 3.15 -13.18 12.71
N ASN A 105 4.38 -13.32 12.33
CA ASN A 105 4.76 -12.74 11.06
C ASN A 105 3.90 -13.51 10.03
N ALA A 106 2.75 -12.97 9.66
CA ALA A 106 2.03 -13.46 8.50
C ALA A 106 3.09 -13.64 7.40
N PRO A 107 3.18 -14.81 6.73
CA PRO A 107 4.03 -14.89 5.57
C PRO A 107 3.51 -13.79 4.66
N VAL A 108 4.29 -12.74 4.54
CA VAL A 108 4.08 -11.72 3.52
C VAL A 108 4.32 -12.49 2.23
N PHE A 109 3.25 -13.04 1.67
CA PHE A 109 3.28 -13.39 0.27
C PHE A 109 3.52 -12.06 -0.43
N LYS A 110 4.78 -11.77 -0.70
CA LYS A 110 5.13 -10.70 -1.61
C LYS A 110 4.38 -11.06 -2.88
N LYS A 111 3.20 -10.44 -3.07
CA LYS A 111 2.57 -10.46 -4.38
C LYS A 111 3.70 -10.07 -5.32
N LYS A 112 3.95 -10.87 -6.36
CA LYS A 112 5.01 -10.54 -7.31
C LYS A 112 4.79 -9.08 -7.67
N SER A 113 5.76 -8.24 -7.31
CA SER A 113 5.66 -6.82 -7.64
C SER A 113 5.35 -6.72 -9.12
N VAL A 114 4.37 -5.93 -9.48
CA VAL A 114 4.00 -5.62 -10.87
C VAL A 114 5.25 -5.15 -11.66
N LEU A 115 6.22 -4.56 -10.94
CA LEU A 115 7.46 -4.01 -11.49
C LEU A 115 8.65 -4.96 -11.40
N LYS A 116 8.44 -6.26 -11.12
CA LYS A 116 9.53 -7.22 -10.89
C LYS A 116 10.49 -7.37 -12.07
N GLU A 117 10.02 -7.09 -13.27
CA GLU A 117 10.79 -7.20 -14.50
C GLU A 117 11.57 -5.92 -14.84
N LEU A 118 11.35 -4.84 -14.08
CA LEU A 118 12.05 -3.57 -14.28
C LEU A 118 13.19 -3.42 -13.28
N GLN A 119 14.29 -2.82 -13.71
CA GLN A 119 15.39 -2.45 -12.85
C GLN A 119 15.09 -1.14 -12.13
N SER A 120 15.38 -1.08 -10.83
CA SER A 120 15.35 0.18 -10.09
C SER A 120 16.51 1.07 -10.54
N ILE A 121 16.36 2.38 -10.40
CA ILE A 121 17.43 3.32 -10.75
C ILE A 121 18.69 3.08 -9.90
N SER A 122 18.54 2.57 -8.67
CA SER A 122 19.68 2.23 -7.81
C SER A 122 20.52 1.07 -8.33
N GLU A 123 19.96 0.19 -9.16
CA GLU A 123 20.62 -1.01 -9.73
C GLU A 123 21.29 -0.72 -11.08
N LEU A 124 21.03 0.44 -11.67
CA LEU A 124 21.60 0.83 -12.96
C LEU A 124 23.06 1.31 -12.80
N GLU A 125 23.85 1.08 -13.85
CA GLU A 125 25.21 1.60 -13.92
C GLU A 125 25.21 3.15 -13.96
N THR A 126 26.29 3.74 -13.48
CA THR A 126 26.43 5.21 -13.35
C THR A 126 26.24 5.91 -14.69
N GLU A 127 26.73 5.31 -15.79
CA GLU A 127 26.65 5.89 -17.14
C GLU A 127 25.26 5.71 -17.80
N HIS A 128 24.33 4.98 -17.17
CA HIS A 128 23.02 4.74 -17.75
C HIS A 128 22.22 6.05 -17.92
N PRO A 129 21.58 6.32 -19.08
CA PRO A 129 20.87 7.57 -19.35
C PRO A 129 19.82 7.94 -18.28
N ALA A 130 19.07 6.95 -17.78
CA ALA A 130 18.07 7.16 -16.75
C ALA A 130 18.71 7.64 -15.43
N LYS A 131 19.87 7.09 -15.05
CA LYS A 131 20.60 7.51 -13.86
C LYS A 131 21.13 8.93 -13.97
N LYS A 132 21.72 9.27 -15.13
CA LYS A 132 22.17 10.65 -15.41
C LYS A 132 21.03 11.69 -15.25
N ILE A 133 19.83 11.35 -15.67
CA ILE A 133 18.67 12.26 -15.53
C ILE A 133 18.27 12.43 -14.08
N VAL A 134 18.26 11.36 -13.32
CA VAL A 134 17.93 11.37 -11.89
C VAL A 134 19.00 12.12 -11.09
N ASP A 135 20.27 11.89 -11.39
CA ASP A 135 21.41 12.60 -10.80
C ASP A 135 21.39 14.09 -11.13
N LYS A 136 21.09 14.45 -12.39
CA LYS A 136 20.90 15.85 -12.80
C LYS A 136 19.79 16.55 -12.01
N ARG A 137 18.76 15.81 -11.59
CA ARG A 137 17.66 16.32 -10.75
C ARG A 137 17.99 16.31 -9.27
N LYS A 138 19.14 15.77 -8.87
CA LYS A 138 19.59 15.62 -7.48
C LYS A 138 18.56 14.89 -6.61
N LEU A 139 17.84 13.89 -7.16
CA LEU A 139 16.85 13.15 -6.38
C LEU A 139 17.50 12.48 -5.16
N PRO A 140 16.80 12.42 -4.00
CA PRO A 140 17.33 11.80 -2.80
C PRO A 140 17.75 10.34 -3.06
N PRO A 141 18.95 9.90 -2.65
CA PRO A 141 19.43 8.52 -2.88
C PRO A 141 18.49 7.44 -2.35
N SER A 142 17.77 7.73 -1.27
CA SER A 142 16.77 6.82 -0.68
C SER A 142 15.61 6.50 -1.64
N SER A 143 15.24 7.44 -2.53
CA SER A 143 14.13 7.28 -3.48
C SER A 143 14.49 6.43 -4.71
N LEU A 144 15.79 6.27 -5.00
CA LEU A 144 16.25 5.61 -6.23
C LEU A 144 15.90 4.13 -6.30
N ARG A 145 15.63 3.49 -5.17
CA ARG A 145 15.19 2.09 -5.08
C ARG A 145 13.72 1.91 -5.49
N ASP A 146 12.95 2.98 -5.39
CA ASP A 146 11.51 2.99 -5.64
C ASP A 146 11.12 3.66 -6.97
N ILE A 147 12.11 4.08 -7.75
CA ILE A 147 11.93 4.59 -9.12
C ILE A 147 12.59 3.58 -10.06
N TYR A 148 11.93 3.30 -11.18
CA TYR A 148 12.35 2.25 -12.11
C TYR A 148 12.63 2.80 -13.49
N PHE A 149 13.48 2.11 -14.23
CA PHE A 149 13.67 2.31 -15.66
C PHE A 149 12.73 1.41 -16.45
N CYS A 150 12.00 1.99 -17.38
CA CYS A 150 11.15 1.25 -18.31
C CYS A 150 11.57 1.61 -19.74
N GLU A 151 12.16 0.67 -20.45
CA GLU A 151 12.68 0.86 -21.80
C GLU A 151 11.56 1.10 -22.82
N SER A 152 10.45 0.36 -22.71
CA SER A 152 9.31 0.42 -23.62
C SER A 152 8.03 0.54 -22.82
N PHE A 153 7.59 1.77 -22.57
CA PHE A 153 6.51 2.06 -21.63
C PHE A 153 5.14 1.53 -22.08
N TYR A 154 4.81 1.65 -23.37
CA TYR A 154 3.54 1.17 -23.93
C TYR A 154 3.50 -0.36 -23.92
N LYS A 155 4.58 -0.99 -24.37
CA LYS A 155 4.72 -2.44 -24.36
C LYS A 155 4.60 -3.00 -22.94
N PHE A 156 5.32 -2.43 -21.99
CA PHE A 156 5.23 -2.82 -20.58
C PHE A 156 3.81 -2.65 -20.05
N THR A 157 3.17 -1.50 -20.29
CA THR A 157 1.80 -1.25 -19.85
C THR A 157 0.82 -2.27 -20.41
N ASN A 158 0.96 -2.65 -21.68
CA ASN A 158 0.11 -3.64 -22.32
C ASN A 158 0.27 -5.06 -21.72
N THR A 159 1.39 -5.36 -21.05
CA THR A 159 1.52 -6.63 -20.30
C THR A 159 0.64 -6.66 -19.05
N LEU A 160 0.33 -5.50 -18.49
CA LEU A 160 -0.47 -5.33 -17.28
C LEU A 160 -1.95 -5.08 -17.59
N ILE A 161 -2.22 -4.26 -18.59
CA ILE A 161 -3.55 -3.89 -19.05
C ILE A 161 -3.58 -4.13 -20.57
N PRO A 162 -4.08 -5.30 -21.02
CA PRO A 162 -4.09 -5.64 -22.44
C PRO A 162 -4.73 -4.56 -23.30
N ASN A 163 -4.08 -4.22 -24.38
CA ASN A 163 -4.55 -3.24 -25.38
C ASN A 163 -4.79 -1.81 -24.85
N LYS A 164 -4.10 -1.42 -23.74
CA LYS A 164 -4.16 -0.05 -23.22
C LYS A 164 -3.60 0.95 -24.23
N PHE A 165 -2.57 0.57 -24.96
CA PHE A 165 -2.00 1.28 -26.10
C PHE A 165 -2.15 0.39 -27.34
N PRO A 166 -3.14 0.67 -28.21
CA PRO A 166 -3.40 -0.15 -29.40
C PRO A 166 -2.24 -0.13 -30.41
N SER A 167 -1.53 0.99 -30.52
CA SER A 167 -0.28 1.11 -31.28
C SER A 167 0.90 1.28 -30.32
N LEU A 168 2.05 0.73 -30.72
CA LEU A 168 3.32 0.96 -30.07
C LEU A 168 4.13 2.09 -30.73
N ASP A 169 3.55 2.77 -31.72
CA ASP A 169 4.17 3.91 -32.37
C ASP A 169 4.41 5.02 -31.33
N GLY A 170 5.64 5.54 -31.30
CA GLY A 170 6.04 6.54 -30.31
C GLY A 170 6.27 6.00 -28.92
N ASP A 171 6.35 4.66 -28.73
CA ASP A 171 6.84 4.09 -27.47
C ASP A 171 8.30 4.47 -27.25
N HIS A 172 8.63 4.89 -26.06
CA HIS A 172 9.96 5.36 -25.69
C HIS A 172 10.25 5.11 -24.22
N PRO A 173 11.54 5.14 -23.81
CA PRO A 173 11.92 4.93 -22.43
C PRO A 173 11.33 5.99 -21.49
N ARG A 174 10.93 5.56 -20.29
CA ARG A 174 10.42 6.45 -19.23
C ARG A 174 10.97 6.06 -17.86
N LEU A 175 11.09 7.03 -16.98
CA LEU A 175 11.14 6.77 -15.54
C LEU A 175 9.75 6.34 -15.11
N LEU A 176 9.67 5.23 -14.38
CA LEU A 176 8.43 4.71 -13.85
C LEU A 176 8.40 4.93 -12.35
N ILE A 177 7.41 5.71 -11.90
CA ILE A 177 7.20 6.15 -10.53
C ILE A 177 5.95 5.42 -10.02
N PRO A 178 6.07 4.41 -9.15
CA PRO A 178 4.93 3.65 -8.63
C PRO A 178 4.17 4.43 -7.56
N PHE A 179 2.85 4.39 -7.59
CA PHE A 179 1.96 4.88 -6.56
C PHE A 179 1.52 3.68 -5.71
N ARG A 180 1.88 3.71 -4.43
CA ARG A 180 1.64 2.64 -3.48
C ARG A 180 0.56 3.06 -2.49
N ASP A 181 -0.26 2.10 -2.09
CA ASP A 181 -1.21 2.28 -0.99
C ASP A 181 -0.53 2.14 0.37
N GLU A 182 -1.28 2.34 1.44
CA GLU A 182 -0.82 2.30 2.84
C GLU A 182 -0.26 0.92 3.23
N GLN A 183 -0.52 -0.11 2.42
CA GLN A 183 0.02 -1.46 2.56
C GLN A 183 1.23 -1.73 1.66
N GLY A 184 1.68 -0.71 0.90
CA GLY A 184 2.78 -0.79 -0.06
C GLY A 184 2.43 -1.49 -1.38
N GLU A 185 1.13 -1.78 -1.65
CA GLU A 185 0.69 -2.35 -2.93
C GLU A 185 0.58 -1.28 -4.00
N ILE A 186 1.11 -1.57 -5.19
CA ILE A 186 1.05 -0.65 -6.33
C ILE A 186 -0.37 -0.62 -6.90
N PHE A 187 -1.00 0.54 -6.90
CA PHE A 187 -2.33 0.76 -7.47
C PHE A 187 -2.32 1.61 -8.76
N ALA A 188 -1.24 2.35 -8.97
CA ALA A 188 -1.00 3.12 -10.19
C ALA A 188 0.50 3.30 -10.39
N TYR A 189 0.91 3.78 -11.56
CA TYR A 189 2.26 4.25 -11.81
C TYR A 189 2.25 5.38 -12.82
N GLN A 190 3.25 6.24 -12.73
CA GLN A 190 3.43 7.35 -13.67
C GLN A 190 4.72 7.14 -14.45
N GLY A 191 4.63 7.22 -15.78
CA GLY A 191 5.77 7.22 -16.69
C GLY A 191 6.17 8.64 -17.04
N ARG A 192 7.38 9.08 -16.64
CA ARG A 192 7.96 10.37 -17.00
C ARG A 192 8.93 10.22 -18.16
N ALA A 193 8.71 10.96 -19.23
CA ALA A 193 9.60 11.04 -20.38
C ALA A 193 10.98 11.61 -20.01
N PHE A 194 12.02 11.20 -20.73
CA PHE A 194 13.37 11.67 -20.49
C PHE A 194 13.68 13.03 -21.14
N GLY A 195 13.13 13.26 -22.28
CA GLY A 195 13.35 14.47 -23.08
C GLY A 195 12.07 15.31 -23.25
N ASN A 196 11.84 15.71 -24.52
CA ASN A 196 10.73 16.57 -24.92
C ASN A 196 9.52 15.79 -25.43
N GLU A 197 9.49 14.48 -25.22
CA GLU A 197 8.40 13.62 -25.68
C GLU A 197 7.07 14.04 -25.02
N THR A 198 6.03 14.06 -25.83
CA THR A 198 4.70 14.47 -25.43
C THR A 198 3.76 13.26 -25.41
N PRO A 199 2.98 13.04 -24.32
CA PRO A 199 2.96 13.82 -23.09
C PRO A 199 4.16 13.50 -22.19
N LYS A 200 4.64 14.51 -21.47
CA LYS A 200 5.78 14.41 -20.53
C LYS A 200 5.51 13.39 -19.40
N TYR A 201 4.27 13.32 -18.92
CA TYR A 201 3.82 12.38 -17.91
C TYR A 201 2.62 11.59 -18.41
N ILE A 202 2.63 10.28 -18.17
CA ILE A 202 1.50 9.38 -18.43
C ILE A 202 1.22 8.60 -17.15
N THR A 203 0.02 8.73 -16.58
CA THR A 203 -0.37 7.98 -15.38
C THR A 203 -1.28 6.81 -15.75
N ILE A 204 -0.92 5.62 -15.31
CA ILE A 204 -1.67 4.37 -15.52
C ILE A 204 -2.25 3.91 -14.18
N LYS A 205 -3.56 3.78 -14.10
CA LYS A 205 -4.25 3.20 -12.95
C LYS A 205 -4.40 1.70 -13.13
N LEU A 206 -3.99 0.94 -12.12
CA LEU A 206 -4.20 -0.51 -12.02
C LEU A 206 -5.42 -0.85 -11.18
N LYS A 207 -5.84 0.08 -10.31
CA LYS A 207 -7.05 0.01 -9.49
C LYS A 207 -7.76 1.36 -9.55
N GLU A 208 -9.08 1.36 -9.39
CA GLU A 208 -9.86 2.60 -9.26
C GLU A 208 -9.60 3.24 -7.91
N ARG A 209 -8.66 4.17 -7.89
CA ARG A 209 -8.21 4.93 -6.72
C ARG A 209 -7.76 6.34 -7.13
N ASP A 210 -7.76 7.27 -6.21
CA ASP A 210 -7.23 8.61 -6.45
C ASP A 210 -5.72 8.56 -6.67
N LYS A 211 -5.19 9.43 -7.52
CA LYS A 211 -3.79 9.46 -7.91
C LYS A 211 -2.94 10.15 -6.85
N ILE A 212 -2.89 9.60 -5.66
CA ILE A 212 -2.11 10.13 -4.54
C ILE A 212 -0.83 9.31 -4.41
N PHE A 213 0.31 9.98 -4.55
CA PHE A 213 1.64 9.39 -4.39
C PHE A 213 2.15 9.61 -2.96
N GLY A 214 2.76 8.59 -2.37
CA GLY A 214 3.40 8.68 -1.07
C GLY A 214 2.57 8.18 0.11
N LEU A 215 1.41 7.54 -0.11
CA LEU A 215 0.56 6.98 0.94
C LEU A 215 1.26 5.90 1.78
N ASP A 216 2.28 5.24 1.23
CA ASP A 216 3.07 4.20 1.89
C ASP A 216 4.17 4.75 2.81
N ARG A 217 4.42 6.06 2.80
CA ARG A 217 5.53 6.70 3.53
C ARG A 217 5.14 7.92 4.36
N VAL A 218 3.93 8.43 4.19
CA VAL A 218 3.43 9.62 4.89
C VAL A 218 2.62 9.22 6.11
N ASP A 219 2.90 9.84 7.24
CA ASP A 219 2.13 9.73 8.48
C ASP A 219 1.01 10.79 8.48
N ILE A 220 -0.17 10.42 8.01
CA ILE A 220 -1.35 11.30 7.95
C ILE A 220 -1.95 11.63 9.31
N SER A 221 -1.50 10.97 10.39
CA SER A 221 -1.90 11.33 11.76
C SER A 221 -1.23 12.59 12.28
N LYS A 222 -0.21 13.06 11.57
CA LYS A 222 0.53 14.31 11.81
C LYS A 222 0.24 15.29 10.69
N HIS A 223 0.60 16.56 10.94
CA HIS A 223 0.62 17.52 9.85
C HIS A 223 1.48 17.05 8.68
N PHE A 224 0.95 17.13 7.47
CA PHE A 224 1.66 16.73 6.24
C PHE A 224 1.55 17.80 5.16
N TYR A 225 2.43 17.70 4.19
CA TYR A 225 2.44 18.60 3.03
C TYR A 225 1.90 17.91 1.80
N VAL A 226 1.40 18.72 0.86
CA VAL A 226 0.85 18.23 -0.40
C VAL A 226 1.38 19.07 -1.55
N VAL A 227 1.99 18.42 -2.53
CA VAL A 227 2.49 19.05 -3.78
C VAL A 227 1.78 18.45 -5.00
N GLU A 228 1.99 19.05 -6.18
CA GLU A 228 1.46 18.49 -7.43
C GLU A 228 2.29 17.30 -7.91
N GLY A 229 3.62 17.45 -7.95
CA GLY A 229 4.55 16.52 -8.59
C GLY A 229 5.07 15.42 -7.65
N PRO A 230 5.01 14.13 -8.04
CA PRO A 230 5.61 13.05 -7.24
C PRO A 230 7.09 13.24 -6.95
N LEU A 231 7.88 13.78 -7.88
CA LEU A 231 9.31 13.98 -7.68
C LEU A 231 9.61 15.11 -6.69
N ASP A 232 8.80 16.16 -6.68
CA ASP A 232 8.95 17.30 -5.76
C ASP A 232 8.67 16.88 -4.32
N SER A 233 7.69 15.99 -4.12
CA SER A 233 7.37 15.47 -2.79
C SER A 233 8.52 14.68 -2.15
N LEU A 234 9.53 14.25 -2.91
CA LEU A 234 10.69 13.52 -2.40
C LEU A 234 11.64 14.40 -1.60
N PHE A 235 11.55 15.71 -1.76
CA PHE A 235 12.40 16.68 -1.09
C PHE A 235 11.77 17.27 0.18
N ILE A 236 10.50 17.00 0.44
CA ILE A 236 9.76 17.53 1.59
C ILE A 236 9.45 16.38 2.56
N ASP A 237 9.63 16.63 3.86
CA ASP A 237 9.30 15.65 4.88
C ASP A 237 7.79 15.52 5.03
N ASN A 238 7.33 14.30 5.23
CA ASN A 238 5.90 13.97 5.40
C ASN A 238 5.02 14.57 4.29
N CYS A 239 5.35 14.31 3.03
CA CYS A 239 4.74 14.95 1.88
C CYS A 239 4.09 13.95 0.91
N LEU A 240 2.83 14.21 0.57
CA LEU A 240 2.09 13.54 -0.50
C LEU A 240 2.23 14.32 -1.83
N ALA A 241 1.99 13.64 -2.95
CA ALA A 241 1.75 14.33 -4.20
C ALA A 241 0.43 13.88 -4.84
N VAL A 242 -0.34 14.85 -5.35
CA VAL A 242 -1.53 14.59 -6.14
C VAL A 242 -1.16 14.80 -7.60
N GLY A 243 -1.15 13.74 -8.40
CA GLY A 243 -0.77 13.79 -9.83
C GLY A 243 -1.82 14.50 -10.70
N GLY A 244 -2.02 15.79 -10.46
CA GLY A 244 -3.05 16.64 -11.00
C GLY A 244 -3.87 17.28 -9.87
N SER A 245 -4.34 18.44 -10.04
CA SER A 245 -4.81 19.44 -9.08
C SER A 245 -6.00 19.10 -8.17
N ASP A 246 -6.31 17.86 -7.90
CA ASP A 246 -7.49 17.50 -7.11
C ASP A 246 -7.13 17.24 -5.63
N PHE A 247 -6.86 18.34 -4.90
CA PHE A 247 -6.64 18.33 -3.45
C PHE A 247 -7.95 18.10 -2.67
N ASP A 248 -9.10 18.12 -3.35
CA ASP A 248 -10.43 18.12 -2.78
C ASP A 248 -10.81 16.87 -2.00
N ARG A 249 -10.06 15.79 -2.22
CA ARG A 249 -10.33 14.46 -1.66
C ARG A 249 -9.40 14.08 -0.51
N LEU A 250 -8.50 14.98 -0.13
CA LEU A 250 -7.62 14.76 1.00
C LEU A 250 -8.33 15.17 2.29
N GLU A 251 -8.18 14.34 3.30
CA GLU A 251 -8.66 14.58 4.66
C GLU A 251 -7.46 14.68 5.61
N GLY A 252 -7.57 15.49 6.64
CA GLY A 252 -6.54 15.64 7.67
C GLY A 252 -6.00 17.06 7.77
N ASP A 253 -4.93 17.21 8.55
CA ASP A 253 -4.24 18.47 8.78
C ASP A 253 -3.06 18.60 7.80
N PHE A 254 -3.22 19.40 6.75
CA PHE A 254 -2.20 19.54 5.71
C PHE A 254 -2.07 20.96 5.17
N THR A 255 -0.90 21.22 4.61
CA THR A 255 -0.58 22.45 3.87
C THR A 255 -0.29 22.13 2.41
N VAL A 256 -0.94 22.86 1.50
CA VAL A 256 -0.72 22.72 0.05
C VAL A 256 0.42 23.64 -0.40
N ILE A 257 1.33 23.08 -1.17
CA ILE A 257 2.48 23.79 -1.73
C ILE A 257 2.31 23.79 -3.26
N PHE A 258 1.95 24.93 -3.80
CA PHE A 258 1.83 25.14 -5.24
C PHE A 258 3.16 25.51 -5.88
N ASP A 259 3.31 25.26 -7.17
CA ASP A 259 4.42 25.80 -7.96
C ASP A 259 4.46 27.33 -7.84
N ASN A 260 5.66 27.91 -7.81
CA ASN A 260 5.88 29.35 -7.70
C ASN A 260 5.66 30.03 -9.07
N GLU A 261 4.44 30.04 -9.53
CA GLU A 261 4.01 30.65 -10.80
C GLU A 261 2.93 31.73 -10.57
N PRO A 262 3.24 32.86 -9.94
CA PRO A 262 2.24 33.86 -9.53
C PRO A 262 1.47 34.50 -10.70
N ARG A 263 1.96 34.39 -11.92
CA ARG A 263 1.28 34.86 -13.15
C ARG A 263 0.42 33.78 -13.82
N ASN A 264 0.45 32.54 -13.34
CA ASN A 264 -0.33 31.44 -13.89
C ASN A 264 -1.75 31.52 -13.33
N LYS A 265 -2.72 31.83 -14.22
CA LYS A 265 -4.15 31.98 -13.85
C LYS A 265 -4.75 30.70 -13.28
N GLU A 266 -4.30 29.54 -13.75
CA GLU A 266 -4.77 28.24 -13.28
C GLU A 266 -4.35 28.00 -11.83
N ILE A 267 -3.06 28.22 -11.52
CA ILE A 267 -2.53 28.10 -10.16
C ILE A 267 -3.21 29.09 -9.21
N ASN A 268 -3.38 30.34 -9.61
CA ASN A 268 -4.08 31.35 -8.79
C ASN A 268 -5.51 30.92 -8.46
N LYS A 269 -6.23 30.37 -9.42
CA LYS A 269 -7.58 29.85 -9.25
C LYS A 269 -7.64 28.65 -8.27
N GLN A 270 -6.64 27.79 -8.34
CA GLN A 270 -6.50 26.66 -7.41
C GLN A 270 -6.15 27.15 -5.99
N ILE A 271 -5.27 28.12 -5.85
CA ILE A 271 -4.95 28.78 -4.58
C ILE A 271 -6.21 29.34 -3.94
N GLU A 272 -6.99 30.16 -4.69
CA GLU A 272 -8.27 30.73 -4.21
C GLU A 272 -9.24 29.64 -3.76
N LYS A 273 -9.38 28.57 -4.55
CA LYS A 273 -10.25 27.42 -4.22
C LYS A 273 -9.79 26.73 -2.93
N THR A 274 -8.49 26.56 -2.74
CA THR A 274 -7.89 25.91 -1.57
C THR A 274 -8.08 26.75 -0.30
N ILE A 275 -7.88 28.07 -0.38
CA ILE A 275 -8.12 29.01 0.71
C ILE A 275 -9.60 29.01 1.10
N ASN A 276 -10.51 29.08 0.11
CA ASN A 276 -11.95 29.06 0.35
C ASN A 276 -12.46 27.79 1.05
N LYS A 277 -11.69 26.70 1.00
CA LYS A 277 -11.95 25.46 1.74
C LYS A 277 -11.37 25.45 3.15
N GLY A 278 -10.65 26.48 3.54
CA GLY A 278 -9.98 26.56 4.84
C GLY A 278 -8.71 25.72 4.96
N CYS A 279 -8.12 25.31 3.83
CA CYS A 279 -6.83 24.60 3.83
C CYS A 279 -5.66 25.61 3.88
N SER A 280 -4.63 25.27 4.63
CA SER A 280 -3.37 26.03 4.67
C SER A 280 -2.63 25.92 3.34
N ILE A 281 -1.97 26.99 2.94
CA ILE A 281 -1.15 27.06 1.72
C ILE A 281 0.21 27.69 2.02
N VAL A 282 1.18 27.45 1.14
CA VAL A 282 2.47 28.17 1.14
C VAL A 282 2.41 29.29 0.11
N LEU A 283 2.75 30.51 0.54
CA LEU A 283 3.00 31.64 -0.36
C LEU A 283 4.51 31.87 -0.44
N TRP A 284 5.07 31.64 -1.62
CA TRP A 284 6.51 31.81 -1.82
C TRP A 284 6.95 33.27 -1.68
N PRO A 285 7.99 33.56 -0.89
CA PRO A 285 8.48 34.91 -0.75
C PRO A 285 9.17 35.41 -2.04
N GLU A 286 9.18 36.72 -2.26
CA GLU A 286 9.72 37.35 -3.48
C GLU A 286 11.18 36.99 -3.80
N GLN A 287 11.95 36.60 -2.81
CA GLN A 287 13.35 36.19 -2.94
C GLN A 287 13.49 34.85 -3.67
N VAL A 288 12.50 33.96 -3.55
CA VAL A 288 12.46 32.66 -4.25
C VAL A 288 11.99 32.91 -5.69
N LYS A 289 12.87 32.64 -6.65
CA LYS A 289 12.60 32.86 -8.08
C LYS A 289 12.37 31.55 -8.83
N GLU A 290 12.76 30.44 -8.23
CA GLU A 290 12.62 29.11 -8.76
C GLU A 290 11.14 28.74 -8.87
N LYS A 291 10.83 27.98 -9.94
CA LYS A 291 9.46 27.62 -10.26
C LYS A 291 8.90 26.57 -9.32
N ASP A 292 9.67 25.52 -9.08
CA ASP A 292 9.25 24.34 -8.30
C ASP A 292 10.34 23.93 -7.30
N ILE A 293 10.04 22.99 -6.44
CA ILE A 293 10.95 22.52 -5.38
C ILE A 293 12.20 21.89 -5.99
N ASN A 294 12.09 21.16 -7.10
CA ASN A 294 13.28 20.60 -7.74
C ASN A 294 14.19 21.68 -8.30
N ASP A 295 13.65 22.76 -8.87
CA ASP A 295 14.44 23.90 -9.35
C ASP A 295 15.14 24.61 -8.18
N MET A 296 14.52 24.72 -7.00
CA MET A 296 15.15 25.24 -5.78
C MET A 296 16.35 24.39 -5.35
N ILE A 297 16.23 23.07 -5.39
CA ILE A 297 17.35 22.16 -5.12
C ILE A 297 18.48 22.33 -6.16
N LEU A 298 18.12 22.53 -7.42
CA LEU A 298 19.09 22.71 -8.51
C LEU A 298 19.82 24.05 -8.40
N SER A 299 19.15 25.10 -7.92
CA SER A 299 19.79 26.42 -7.65
C SER A 299 20.76 26.40 -6.47
N GLY A 300 20.72 25.30 -5.67
CA GLY A 300 21.65 25.10 -4.55
C GLY A 300 21.04 25.22 -3.17
N MET A 301 19.72 25.43 -3.06
CA MET A 301 19.03 25.40 -1.76
C MET A 301 19.08 23.99 -1.16
N SER A 302 19.34 23.89 0.12
CA SER A 302 19.25 22.63 0.85
C SER A 302 17.79 22.30 1.17
N LYS A 303 17.53 21.02 1.45
CA LYS A 303 16.21 20.54 1.88
C LYS A 303 15.73 21.27 3.14
N GLU A 304 16.64 21.52 4.08
CA GLU A 304 16.38 22.19 5.35
C GLU A 304 15.99 23.65 5.14
N GLU A 305 16.65 24.35 4.20
CA GLU A 305 16.32 25.73 3.83
C GLU A 305 14.93 25.81 3.20
N ILE A 306 14.62 24.91 2.27
CA ILE A 306 13.29 24.85 1.64
C ILE A 306 12.21 24.57 2.69
N GLN A 307 12.44 23.60 3.60
CA GLN A 307 11.50 23.28 4.67
C GLN A 307 11.27 24.46 5.61
N LYS A 308 12.32 25.23 5.92
CA LYS A 308 12.22 26.44 6.71
C LYS A 308 11.40 27.53 6.02
N ILE A 309 11.63 27.74 4.71
CA ILE A 309 10.85 28.69 3.91
C ILE A 309 9.37 28.31 3.91
N ILE A 310 9.06 27.02 3.67
CA ILE A 310 7.70 26.49 3.70
C ILE A 310 7.05 26.80 5.04
N THR A 311 7.69 26.43 6.16
CA THR A 311 7.14 26.61 7.50
C THR A 311 6.91 28.09 7.84
N GLN A 312 7.80 28.99 7.40
CA GLN A 312 7.71 30.42 7.67
C GLN A 312 6.67 31.14 6.80
N ASN A 313 6.27 30.55 5.68
CA ASN A 313 5.36 31.17 4.70
C ASN A 313 4.07 30.36 4.51
N THR A 314 3.69 29.55 5.49
CA THR A 314 2.39 28.85 5.57
C THR A 314 1.34 29.79 6.16
N PHE A 315 0.18 29.87 5.52
CA PHE A 315 -0.95 30.72 5.89
C PHE A 315 -2.25 29.92 5.94
#